data_08d18f50aca777494787662ddb5fb9a2
#
_entry.id   08d18f50aca777494787662ddb5fb9a2
#
_cell.length_a   1.000
_cell.length_b   1.000
_cell.length_c   1.000
_cell.angle_alpha   90.00
_cell.angle_beta   90.00
_cell.angle_gamma   90.00
#
_symmetry.space_group_name_H-M   'P 1'
#
loop_
_entity.id
_entity.type
_entity.pdbx_description
1 polymer ?
#
loop_
_entity_poly.entity_id
_entity_poly.type
_entity_poly.pdbx_seq_one_letter_code
_entity_poly.pdbx_strand_id
1 'polypeptide(L)' 'MALAAGTRLGAYEIVDLLGAGGMGEVYRARDIQLKREVAIKVR' A
#
# COMPACT_ATOMS: atom_id res chain seq x y z
N MET A 1 -10.05 -6.83 -4.44
CA MET A 1 -9.98 -5.58 -5.21
C MET A 1 -8.62 -4.94 -5.02
N ALA A 2 -7.95 -4.61 -6.10
CA ALA A 2 -6.61 -4.06 -6.03
C ALA A 2 -6.65 -2.54 -5.89
N LEU A 3 -5.71 -2.00 -5.11
CA LEU A 3 -5.54 -0.57 -4.98
C LEU A 3 -4.59 -0.08 -6.08
N ALA A 4 -4.94 1.02 -6.70
CA ALA A 4 -4.10 1.59 -7.75
C ALA A 4 -2.99 2.44 -7.13
N ALA A 5 -1.87 2.54 -7.84
CA ALA A 5 -0.80 3.45 -7.44
C ALA A 5 -1.36 4.86 -7.33
N GLY A 6 -0.96 5.57 -6.29
CA GLY A 6 -1.46 6.90 -6.03
C GLY A 6 -2.67 6.96 -5.13
N THR A 7 -3.27 5.81 -4.82
CA THR A 7 -4.41 5.76 -3.90
C THR A 7 -3.96 6.18 -2.51
N ARG A 8 -4.76 7.02 -1.87
CA ARG A 8 -4.45 7.50 -0.52
C ARG A 8 -5.26 6.74 0.52
N LEU A 9 -4.58 6.30 1.56
CA LEU A 9 -5.20 5.65 2.72
C LEU A 9 -4.74 6.39 3.96
N GLY A 10 -5.50 7.39 4.38
CA GLY A 10 -5.08 8.21 5.51
C GLY A 10 -3.79 8.96 5.18
N ALA A 11 -2.75 8.73 5.97
CA ALA A 11 -1.45 9.36 5.77
C ALA A 11 -0.56 8.60 4.80
N TYR A 12 -1.06 7.51 4.20
CA TYR A 12 -0.26 6.67 3.31
C TYR A 12 -0.70 6.83 1.87
N GLU A 13 0.26 6.71 0.98
CA GLU A 13 -0.01 6.71 -0.46
C GLU A 13 0.51 5.41 -1.05
N ILE A 14 -0.35 4.68 -1.74
CA ILE A 14 0.05 3.41 -2.35
C ILE A 14 1.02 3.68 -3.49
N VAL A 15 2.17 3.02 -3.44
CA VAL A 15 3.20 3.17 -4.47
C VAL A 15 3.15 2.00 -5.44
N ASP A 16 3.03 0.78 -4.91
CA ASP A 16 3.22 -0.41 -5.72
C ASP A 16 2.58 -1.61 -5.06
N LEU A 17 2.27 -2.63 -5.84
CA LEU A 17 1.78 -3.91 -5.35
C LEU A 17 2.98 -4.83 -5.21
N LEU A 18 3.27 -5.29 -3.98
CA LEU A 18 4.40 -6.17 -3.72
C LEU A 18 4.05 -7.64 -3.90
N GLY A 19 2.80 -8.00 -3.60
CA GLY A 19 2.38 -9.39 -3.74
C GLY A 19 0.88 -9.52 -3.60
N ALA A 20 0.33 -10.60 -4.16
CA ALA A 20 -1.09 -10.89 -4.08
C ALA A 20 -1.27 -12.40 -4.03
N GLY A 21 -2.33 -12.83 -3.36
CA GLY A 21 -2.61 -14.25 -3.26
C GLY A 21 -3.92 -14.48 -2.52
N GLY A 22 -4.18 -15.74 -2.16
CA GLY A 22 -5.41 -16.12 -1.49
C GLY A 22 -5.59 -15.49 -0.12
N MET A 23 -4.53 -14.98 0.48
CA MET A 23 -4.57 -14.32 1.79
C MET A 23 -4.63 -12.81 1.70
N GLY A 24 -4.83 -12.26 0.51
CA GLY A 24 -4.95 -10.82 0.31
C GLY A 24 -3.79 -10.26 -0.47
N GLU A 25 -3.63 -8.95 -0.41
CA GLU A 25 -2.58 -8.25 -1.13
C GLU A 25 -1.67 -7.52 -0.16
N VAL A 26 -0.40 -7.37 -0.56
CA VAL A 26 0.57 -6.57 0.18
C VAL A 26 1.05 -5.46 -0.73
N TYR A 27 0.95 -4.23 -0.25
CA TYR A 27 1.30 -3.05 -1.03
C TYR A 27 2.48 -2.34 -0.39
N ARG A 28 3.31 -1.75 -1.25
CA ARG A 28 4.27 -0.77 -0.78
C ARG A 28 3.56 0.56 -0.75
N ALA A 29 3.68 1.26 0.37
CA ALA A 29 3.07 2.58 0.52
C ALA A 29 4.09 3.53 1.11
N ARG A 30 3.85 4.81 0.93
CA ARG A 30 4.69 5.85 1.48
C ARG A 30 3.93 6.59 2.56
N ASP A 31 4.55 6.70 3.72
CA ASP A 31 4.03 7.54 4.79
C ASP A 31 4.40 8.98 4.46
N ILE A 32 3.40 9.78 4.12
CA ILE A 32 3.63 11.13 3.63
C ILE A 32 4.14 12.02 4.75
N GLN A 33 3.67 11.81 5.97
CA GLN A 33 4.09 12.62 7.11
C GLN A 33 5.53 12.33 7.51
N LEU A 34 5.88 11.06 7.59
CA LEU A 34 7.21 10.65 8.03
C LEU A 34 8.16 10.44 6.87
N LYS A 35 7.66 10.52 5.64
CA LYS A 35 8.45 10.42 4.40
C LYS A 35 9.26 9.13 4.35
N ARG A 36 8.61 8.02 4.68
CA ARG A 36 9.25 6.71 4.65
C ARG A 36 8.31 5.69 4.05
N GLU A 37 8.89 4.58 3.59
CA GLU A 37 8.11 3.50 2.99
C GLU A 37 7.67 2.51 4.05
N VAL A 38 6.47 1.97 3.86
CA VAL A 38 5.91 0.95 4.74
C VAL A 38 5.24 -0.10 3.87
N ALA A 39 5.02 -1.28 4.43
CA ALA A 39 4.25 -2.33 3.78
C ALA A 39 2.87 -2.38 4.42
N ILE A 40 1.84 -2.45 3.59
CA ILE A 40 0.45 -2.52 4.05
C ILE A 40 -0.17 -3.80 3.50
N LYS A 41 -0.72 -4.60 4.39
CA LYS A 41 -1.42 -5.83 4.01
C LYS A 41 -2.92 -5.56 4.00
N VAL A 42 -3.56 -5.93 2.91
CA VAL A 42 -5.01 -5.77 2.73
C VAL A 42 -5.59 -7.14 2.45
N ARG A 43 -6.68 -7.45 3.13
CA ARG A 43 -7.34 -8.74 2.95
C ARG A 43 -8.58 -8.63 2.09
#